data_857e96190155db340d4341f75ca69206
#
_entry.id   857e96190155db340d4341f75ca69206
#
_cell.length_a   1.000
_cell.length_b   1.000
_cell.length_c   1.000
_cell.angle_alpha   90.00
_cell.angle_beta   90.00
_cell.angle_gamma   90.00
#
_symmetry.space_group_name_H-M   'P 1'
#
loop_
_entity.id
_entity.type
_entity.pdbx_description
1 polymer ?
#
loop_
_entity_poly.entity_id
_entity_poly.type
_entity_poly.pdbx_seq_one_letter_code
_entity_poly.pdbx_strand_id
1 'polypeptide(L)'
;MQKTFVYGASGHGKVVADILLACKDPTFAGFIDDRAELQGTHVLGLLVFGNGCWLEKETGKMRVTVALGVGDNLARQRLAEKCLAWGAELATLVHPSASISPSAQLGAGTVVMAQASVNPNARIGRGAIVNTGAVVEHDVVIGEFAHVAPNATMGGASSLGDCSFLALNATVLQCVRVGSHSIVGAGAVAIHNIPDNVVAFGVPARIRRDLTARANANHESAHR
;
A
#
# COMPACT_ATOMS: atom_id res chain seq x y z
N MET A 1 -5.34 -27.02 -0.81
CA MET A 1 -6.36 -25.99 -1.07
C MET A 1 -5.72 -24.63 -0.78
N GLN A 2 -5.90 -23.62 -1.62
CA GLN A 2 -5.38 -22.27 -1.41
C GLN A 2 -6.46 -21.37 -0.82
N LYS A 3 -6.10 -20.50 0.13
CA LYS A 3 -7.00 -19.49 0.68
C LYS A 3 -6.33 -18.12 0.71
N THR A 4 -7.13 -17.09 0.37
CA THR A 4 -6.73 -15.68 0.44
C THR A 4 -7.40 -15.03 1.64
N PHE A 5 -6.61 -14.29 2.44
CA PHE A 5 -7.09 -13.51 3.56
C PHE A 5 -6.68 -12.05 3.41
N VAL A 6 -7.55 -11.13 3.84
CA VAL A 6 -7.15 -9.73 4.04
C VAL A 6 -6.63 -9.57 5.46
N TYR A 7 -5.40 -9.17 5.62
CA TYR A 7 -4.82 -8.89 6.93
C TYR A 7 -4.98 -7.41 7.28
N GLY A 8 -5.83 -7.14 8.23
CA GLY A 8 -6.34 -5.84 8.64
C GLY A 8 -7.83 -5.71 8.32
N ALA A 9 -8.69 -5.66 9.34
CA ALA A 9 -10.14 -5.62 9.21
C ALA A 9 -10.72 -4.21 9.48
N SER A 10 -9.88 -3.15 9.34
CA SER A 10 -10.27 -1.74 9.49
C SER A 10 -10.75 -1.11 8.17
N GLY A 11 -10.87 0.22 8.12
CA GLY A 11 -11.35 0.94 6.94
C GLY A 11 -10.62 0.58 5.66
N HIS A 12 -9.27 0.58 5.67
CA HIS A 12 -8.48 0.21 4.49
C HIS A 12 -8.67 -1.26 4.10
N GLY A 13 -8.67 -2.15 5.10
CA GLY A 13 -8.91 -3.59 4.86
C GLY A 13 -10.27 -3.87 4.22
N LYS A 14 -11.31 -3.09 4.54
CA LYS A 14 -12.62 -3.20 3.87
C LYS A 14 -12.53 -2.88 2.38
N VAL A 15 -11.77 -1.84 2.00
CA VAL A 15 -11.58 -1.48 0.59
C VAL A 15 -10.78 -2.54 -0.15
N VAL A 16 -9.77 -3.13 0.50
CA VAL A 16 -9.01 -4.25 -0.08
C VAL A 16 -9.88 -5.50 -0.26
N ALA A 17 -10.73 -5.81 0.72
CA ALA A 17 -11.69 -6.91 0.62
C ALA A 17 -12.72 -6.70 -0.50
N ASP A 18 -13.15 -5.47 -0.70
CA ASP A 18 -14.09 -5.11 -1.77
C ASP A 18 -13.52 -5.43 -3.17
N ILE A 19 -12.21 -5.28 -3.37
CA ILE A 19 -11.55 -5.70 -4.61
C ILE A 19 -11.71 -7.20 -4.83
N LEU A 20 -11.44 -8.03 -3.82
CA LEU A 20 -11.57 -9.49 -3.89
C LEU A 20 -13.03 -9.90 -4.17
N LEU A 21 -13.98 -9.22 -3.55
CA LEU A 21 -15.41 -9.42 -3.81
C LEU A 21 -15.79 -9.01 -5.23
N ALA A 22 -15.31 -7.87 -5.72
CA ALA A 22 -15.56 -7.41 -7.08
C ALA A 22 -14.95 -8.34 -8.14
N CYS A 23 -13.77 -8.90 -7.86
CA CYS A 23 -13.13 -9.93 -8.68
C CYS A 23 -13.80 -11.30 -8.57
N LYS A 24 -14.74 -11.50 -7.64
CA LYS A 24 -15.36 -12.81 -7.33
C LYS A 24 -14.31 -13.89 -7.06
N ASP A 25 -13.24 -13.56 -6.32
CA ASP A 25 -12.16 -14.48 -6.03
C ASP A 25 -12.68 -15.65 -5.20
N PRO A 26 -12.68 -16.89 -5.74
CA PRO A 26 -13.22 -18.06 -5.05
C PRO A 26 -12.36 -18.50 -3.87
N THR A 27 -11.13 -18.01 -3.76
CA THR A 27 -10.21 -18.34 -2.67
C THR A 27 -10.36 -17.41 -1.47
N PHE A 28 -11.05 -16.27 -1.62
CA PHE A 28 -11.22 -15.28 -0.56
C PHE A 28 -12.04 -15.85 0.59
N ALA A 29 -11.37 -16.01 1.75
CA ALA A 29 -11.95 -16.65 2.92
C ALA A 29 -12.46 -15.67 3.98
N GLY A 30 -11.82 -14.48 4.12
CA GLY A 30 -12.17 -13.49 5.13
C GLY A 30 -10.97 -12.70 5.62
N PHE A 31 -11.03 -12.29 6.88
CA PHE A 31 -10.05 -11.38 7.47
C PHE A 31 -9.18 -12.04 8.53
N ILE A 32 -8.00 -11.44 8.73
CA ILE A 32 -7.10 -11.60 9.87
C ILE A 32 -6.92 -10.23 10.52
N ASP A 33 -6.98 -10.14 11.85
CA ASP A 33 -6.72 -8.89 12.57
C ASP A 33 -6.15 -9.20 13.96
N ASP A 34 -5.11 -8.47 14.38
CA ASP A 34 -4.45 -8.69 15.67
C ASP A 34 -5.28 -8.18 16.85
N ARG A 35 -6.27 -7.32 16.62
CA ARG A 35 -7.16 -6.81 17.64
C ARG A 35 -8.08 -7.91 18.15
N ALA A 36 -7.97 -8.23 19.46
CA ALA A 36 -8.69 -9.33 20.06
C ALA A 36 -10.23 -9.19 19.96
N GLU A 37 -10.73 -7.96 20.04
CA GLU A 37 -12.16 -7.66 19.98
C GLU A 37 -12.80 -7.91 18.59
N LEU A 38 -11.98 -8.03 17.55
CA LEU A 38 -12.48 -8.34 16.20
C LEU A 38 -12.47 -9.84 15.89
N GLN A 39 -11.68 -10.62 16.61
CA GLN A 39 -11.56 -12.06 16.32
C GLN A 39 -12.87 -12.79 16.57
N GLY A 40 -13.29 -13.62 15.64
CA GLY A 40 -14.59 -14.31 15.66
C GLY A 40 -15.78 -13.43 15.26
N THR A 41 -15.60 -12.14 15.01
CA THR A 41 -16.66 -11.25 14.48
C THR A 41 -16.74 -11.28 12.97
N HIS A 42 -17.69 -10.55 12.40
CA HIS A 42 -17.85 -10.43 10.95
C HIS A 42 -17.66 -8.99 10.48
N VAL A 43 -16.90 -8.81 9.40
CA VAL A 43 -16.68 -7.55 8.69
C VAL A 43 -17.10 -7.76 7.24
N LEU A 44 -17.99 -6.91 6.71
CA LEU A 44 -18.63 -7.10 5.39
C LEU A 44 -19.27 -8.49 5.21
N GLY A 45 -19.81 -9.06 6.28
CA GLY A 45 -20.39 -10.40 6.27
C GLY A 45 -19.36 -11.56 6.26
N LEU A 46 -18.07 -11.26 6.30
CA LEU A 46 -16.95 -12.22 6.26
C LEU A 46 -16.31 -12.35 7.64
N LEU A 47 -15.96 -13.57 8.02
CA LEU A 47 -15.39 -13.88 9.33
C LEU A 47 -13.99 -13.26 9.49
N VAL A 48 -13.70 -12.73 10.67
CA VAL A 48 -12.35 -12.44 11.15
C VAL A 48 -11.85 -13.69 11.89
N PHE A 49 -11.00 -14.48 11.23
CA PHE A 49 -10.60 -15.82 11.69
C PHE A 49 -9.73 -15.81 12.94
N GLY A 50 -8.85 -14.81 13.07
CA GLY A 50 -7.90 -14.74 14.17
C GLY A 50 -6.83 -13.67 13.93
N ASN A 51 -5.71 -13.83 14.61
CA ASN A 51 -4.55 -12.95 14.54
C ASN A 51 -3.39 -13.57 13.74
N GLY A 52 -2.21 -12.92 13.76
CA GLY A 52 -1.00 -13.41 13.09
C GLY A 52 -0.57 -14.80 13.54
N CYS A 53 -0.69 -15.14 14.83
CA CYS A 53 -0.36 -16.47 15.32
C CYS A 53 -1.31 -17.57 14.78
N TRP A 54 -2.56 -17.22 14.53
CA TRP A 54 -3.49 -18.13 13.84
C TRP A 54 -3.05 -18.33 12.38
N LEU A 55 -2.73 -17.25 11.68
CA LEU A 55 -2.30 -17.30 10.28
C LEU A 55 -1.02 -18.13 10.10
N GLU A 56 -0.02 -17.93 10.95
CA GLU A 56 1.24 -18.69 10.96
C GLU A 56 0.99 -20.21 11.07
N LYS A 57 0.06 -20.62 11.92
CA LYS A 57 -0.31 -22.04 12.05
C LYS A 57 -1.00 -22.58 10.78
N GLU A 58 -1.76 -21.74 10.09
CA GLU A 58 -2.48 -22.16 8.88
C GLU A 58 -1.54 -22.25 7.66
N THR A 59 -0.48 -21.45 7.57
CA THR A 59 0.54 -21.56 6.50
C THR A 59 1.25 -22.92 6.51
N GLY A 60 1.38 -23.55 7.68
CA GLY A 60 1.91 -24.91 7.80
C GLY A 60 0.95 -26.03 7.31
N LYS A 61 -0.32 -25.73 7.07
CA LYS A 61 -1.36 -26.69 6.71
C LYS A 61 -1.87 -26.56 5.27
N MET A 62 -1.83 -25.34 4.74
CA MET A 62 -2.35 -25.01 3.41
C MET A 62 -1.57 -23.86 2.78
N ARG A 63 -1.72 -23.69 1.46
CA ARG A 63 -1.19 -22.50 0.78
C ARG A 63 -2.03 -21.28 1.14
N VAL A 64 -1.38 -20.27 1.72
CA VAL A 64 -2.02 -19.03 2.16
C VAL A 64 -1.51 -17.86 1.35
N THR A 65 -2.45 -17.06 0.85
CA THR A 65 -2.17 -15.78 0.21
C THR A 65 -2.73 -14.65 1.08
N VAL A 66 -1.98 -13.58 1.26
CA VAL A 66 -2.35 -12.45 2.11
C VAL A 66 -2.44 -11.17 1.28
N ALA A 67 -3.61 -10.55 1.32
CA ALA A 67 -3.80 -9.18 0.86
C ALA A 67 -3.56 -8.22 2.03
N LEU A 68 -2.72 -7.22 1.83
CA LEU A 68 -2.29 -6.29 2.88
C LEU A 68 -3.36 -5.21 3.12
N GLY A 69 -4.18 -5.36 4.15
CA GLY A 69 -5.28 -4.46 4.52
C GLY A 69 -4.86 -3.28 5.42
N VAL A 70 -3.59 -2.86 5.37
CA VAL A 70 -3.00 -1.83 6.24
C VAL A 70 -2.55 -0.63 5.42
N GLY A 71 -3.09 0.56 5.73
CA GLY A 71 -2.79 1.80 5.00
C GLY A 71 -1.46 2.46 5.40
N ASP A 72 -1.03 2.33 6.66
CA ASP A 72 0.27 2.85 7.11
C ASP A 72 1.41 2.10 6.43
N ASN A 73 2.33 2.84 5.80
CA ASN A 73 3.36 2.27 4.94
C ASN A 73 4.35 1.38 5.71
N LEU A 74 4.83 1.84 6.86
CA LEU A 74 5.79 1.09 7.68
C LEU A 74 5.15 -0.11 8.38
N ALA A 75 3.91 0.04 8.85
CA ALA A 75 3.16 -1.08 9.43
C ALA A 75 2.87 -2.13 8.37
N ARG A 76 2.52 -1.71 7.14
CA ARG A 76 2.29 -2.61 6.01
C ARG A 76 3.55 -3.37 5.61
N GLN A 77 4.71 -2.69 5.58
CA GLN A 77 6.00 -3.31 5.33
C GLN A 77 6.30 -4.40 6.35
N ARG A 78 6.27 -4.06 7.65
CA ARG A 78 6.50 -5.03 8.73
C ARG A 78 5.54 -6.21 8.68
N LEU A 79 4.28 -5.96 8.33
CA LEU A 79 3.28 -7.01 8.19
C LEU A 79 3.61 -7.95 7.02
N ALA A 80 3.98 -7.40 5.87
CA ALA A 80 4.38 -8.18 4.70
C ALA A 80 5.59 -9.08 5.01
N GLU A 81 6.61 -8.54 5.67
CA GLU A 81 7.81 -9.29 6.08
C GLU A 81 7.45 -10.46 7.01
N LYS A 82 6.57 -10.23 8.00
CA LYS A 82 6.07 -11.30 8.87
C LYS A 82 5.32 -12.38 8.09
N CYS A 83 4.39 -12.00 7.22
CA CYS A 83 3.61 -12.95 6.42
C CYS A 83 4.52 -13.83 5.54
N LEU A 84 5.52 -13.23 4.90
CA LEU A 84 6.51 -13.95 4.08
C LEU A 84 7.36 -14.91 4.93
N ALA A 85 7.80 -14.48 6.13
CA ALA A 85 8.55 -15.33 7.06
C ALA A 85 7.74 -16.55 7.53
N TRP A 86 6.42 -16.44 7.63
CA TRP A 86 5.51 -17.54 7.92
C TRP A 86 5.21 -18.44 6.70
N GLY A 87 5.73 -18.10 5.53
CA GLY A 87 5.51 -18.87 4.29
C GLY A 87 4.24 -18.52 3.54
N ALA A 88 3.58 -17.41 3.87
CA ALA A 88 2.47 -16.90 3.07
C ALA A 88 2.97 -16.17 1.80
N GLU A 89 2.15 -16.13 0.76
CA GLU A 89 2.38 -15.33 -0.44
C GLU A 89 1.63 -13.99 -0.32
N LEU A 90 2.14 -12.94 -0.95
CA LEU A 90 1.46 -11.64 -1.00
C LEU A 90 0.56 -11.55 -2.25
N ALA A 91 -0.72 -11.23 -2.05
CA ALA A 91 -1.67 -11.02 -3.14
C ALA A 91 -1.44 -9.68 -3.82
N THR A 92 -1.20 -9.68 -5.12
CA THR A 92 -1.29 -8.47 -5.96
C THR A 92 -2.72 -8.33 -6.44
N LEU A 93 -3.38 -7.23 -6.08
CA LEU A 93 -4.80 -7.03 -6.35
C LEU A 93 -5.01 -5.82 -7.27
N VAL A 94 -5.87 -6.00 -8.25
CA VAL A 94 -6.31 -4.94 -9.17
C VAL A 94 -7.82 -4.93 -9.21
N HIS A 95 -8.43 -3.79 -8.86
CA HIS A 95 -9.88 -3.64 -8.97
C HIS A 95 -10.32 -3.73 -10.44
N PRO A 96 -11.43 -4.41 -10.78
CA PRO A 96 -11.88 -4.56 -12.17
C PRO A 96 -12.11 -3.25 -12.93
N SER A 97 -12.38 -2.15 -12.24
CA SER A 97 -12.53 -0.82 -12.86
C SER A 97 -11.23 0.00 -12.94
N ALA A 98 -10.09 -0.55 -12.50
CA ALA A 98 -8.80 0.09 -12.72
C ALA A 98 -8.31 -0.13 -14.16
N SER A 99 -7.60 0.85 -14.71
CA SER A 99 -6.98 0.77 -16.03
C SER A 99 -5.48 0.57 -15.88
N ILE A 100 -4.98 -0.60 -16.29
CA ILE A 100 -3.56 -0.94 -16.21
C ILE A 100 -3.01 -1.16 -17.60
N SER A 101 -1.97 -0.43 -17.97
CA SER A 101 -1.25 -0.66 -19.21
C SER A 101 -0.61 -2.05 -19.24
N PRO A 102 -0.66 -2.78 -20.36
CA PRO A 102 0.00 -4.08 -20.49
C PRO A 102 1.52 -4.04 -20.28
N SER A 103 2.17 -2.89 -20.43
CA SER A 103 3.60 -2.71 -20.19
C SER A 103 3.94 -2.26 -18.76
N ALA A 104 2.94 -1.98 -17.93
CA ALA A 104 3.15 -1.66 -16.53
C ALA A 104 3.56 -2.89 -15.72
N GLN A 105 4.40 -2.69 -14.70
CA GLN A 105 4.89 -3.75 -13.82
C GLN A 105 4.38 -3.52 -12.40
N LEU A 106 3.75 -4.53 -11.82
CA LEU A 106 3.25 -4.49 -10.45
C LEU A 106 4.03 -5.48 -9.58
N GLY A 107 4.65 -5.00 -8.50
CA GLY A 107 5.32 -5.84 -7.51
C GLY A 107 4.35 -6.67 -6.68
N ALA A 108 4.85 -7.73 -6.05
CA ALA A 108 4.04 -8.60 -5.19
C ALA A 108 3.40 -7.81 -4.03
N GLY A 109 2.14 -8.09 -3.71
CA GLY A 109 1.42 -7.40 -2.64
C GLY A 109 0.94 -5.98 -2.99
N THR A 110 1.13 -5.52 -4.22
CA THR A 110 0.58 -4.24 -4.68
C THR A 110 -0.94 -4.28 -4.72
N VAL A 111 -1.58 -3.18 -4.31
CA VAL A 111 -3.03 -3.00 -4.42
C VAL A 111 -3.34 -1.81 -5.31
N VAL A 112 -4.06 -2.05 -6.41
CA VAL A 112 -4.58 -1.01 -7.31
C VAL A 112 -6.09 -0.95 -7.15
N MET A 113 -6.59 0.19 -6.66
CA MET A 113 -7.99 0.37 -6.29
C MET A 113 -8.86 0.83 -7.46
N ALA A 114 -10.16 0.95 -7.19
CA ALA A 114 -11.15 1.34 -8.19
C ALA A 114 -10.79 2.64 -8.90
N GLN A 115 -11.00 2.66 -10.22
CA GLN A 115 -10.82 3.84 -11.09
C GLN A 115 -9.36 4.40 -11.13
N ALA A 116 -8.38 3.70 -10.54
CA ALA A 116 -6.99 4.09 -10.68
C ALA A 116 -6.47 3.80 -12.10
N SER A 117 -5.58 4.65 -12.60
CA SER A 117 -4.93 4.47 -13.90
C SER A 117 -3.43 4.29 -13.72
N VAL A 118 -2.86 3.25 -14.33
CA VAL A 118 -1.42 2.98 -14.37
C VAL A 118 -0.99 2.86 -15.82
N ASN A 119 -0.25 3.84 -16.30
CA ASN A 119 0.08 4.06 -17.70
C ASN A 119 1.34 3.30 -18.16
N PRO A 120 1.69 3.35 -19.46
CA PRO A 120 2.77 2.54 -20.03
C PRO A 120 4.11 2.68 -19.30
N ASN A 121 4.80 1.54 -19.15
CA ASN A 121 6.12 1.43 -18.53
C ASN A 121 6.21 1.86 -17.06
N ALA A 122 5.09 2.18 -16.39
CA ALA A 122 5.10 2.45 -14.97
C ALA A 122 5.56 1.21 -14.17
N ARG A 123 6.37 1.43 -13.15
CA ARG A 123 6.90 0.38 -12.27
C ARG A 123 6.44 0.63 -10.85
N ILE A 124 5.65 -0.28 -10.33
CA ILE A 124 5.06 -0.18 -8.99
C ILE A 124 5.76 -1.19 -8.09
N GLY A 125 6.41 -0.72 -7.04
CA GLY A 125 7.14 -1.55 -6.10
C GLY A 125 6.26 -2.46 -5.25
N ARG A 126 6.87 -3.46 -4.65
CA ARG A 126 6.23 -4.45 -3.76
C ARG A 126 5.43 -3.76 -2.66
N GLY A 127 4.22 -4.26 -2.39
CA GLY A 127 3.36 -3.77 -1.31
C GLY A 127 2.92 -2.31 -1.44
N ALA A 128 3.12 -1.67 -2.59
CA ALA A 128 2.66 -0.32 -2.84
C ALA A 128 1.13 -0.25 -2.99
N ILE A 129 0.57 0.92 -2.75
CA ILE A 129 -0.85 1.20 -2.94
C ILE A 129 -1.01 2.29 -3.99
N VAL A 130 -1.79 1.99 -5.04
CA VAL A 130 -2.35 2.97 -5.98
C VAL A 130 -3.83 3.07 -5.67
N ASN A 131 -4.22 4.11 -4.93
CA ASN A 131 -5.54 4.20 -4.31
C ASN A 131 -6.61 4.67 -5.31
N THR A 132 -7.86 4.74 -4.86
CA THR A 132 -9.05 5.07 -5.65
C THR A 132 -8.84 6.34 -6.48
N GLY A 133 -9.07 6.24 -7.80
CA GLY A 133 -8.94 7.36 -8.72
C GLY A 133 -7.54 7.95 -8.91
N ALA A 134 -6.50 7.33 -8.32
CA ALA A 134 -5.13 7.81 -8.48
C ALA A 134 -4.64 7.62 -9.93
N VAL A 135 -3.85 8.58 -10.42
CA VAL A 135 -3.27 8.56 -11.76
C VAL A 135 -1.76 8.43 -11.67
N VAL A 136 -1.25 7.38 -12.27
CA VAL A 136 0.19 7.09 -12.42
C VAL A 136 0.51 7.13 -13.92
N GLU A 137 1.19 8.18 -14.34
CA GLU A 137 1.52 8.42 -15.73
C GLU A 137 2.65 7.50 -16.24
N HIS A 138 2.95 7.60 -17.55
CA HIS A 138 3.96 6.77 -18.22
C HIS A 138 5.36 6.93 -17.59
N ASP A 139 6.14 5.86 -17.56
CA ASP A 139 7.53 5.82 -17.07
C ASP A 139 7.69 6.22 -15.57
N VAL A 140 6.60 6.27 -14.81
CA VAL A 140 6.64 6.56 -13.37
C VAL A 140 7.24 5.38 -12.61
N VAL A 141 8.04 5.69 -11.57
CA VAL A 141 8.57 4.70 -10.64
C VAL A 141 8.01 4.94 -9.25
N ILE A 142 7.28 3.97 -8.69
CA ILE A 142 6.79 3.97 -7.32
C ILE A 142 7.57 2.93 -6.52
N GLY A 143 8.20 3.36 -5.44
CA GLY A 143 8.99 2.52 -4.54
C GLY A 143 8.18 1.50 -3.75
N GLU A 144 8.88 0.60 -3.07
CA GLU A 144 8.27 -0.41 -2.23
C GLU A 144 7.48 0.22 -1.08
N PHE A 145 6.31 -0.33 -0.81
CA PHE A 145 5.42 0.13 0.26
C PHE A 145 5.06 1.63 0.21
N ALA A 146 5.27 2.29 -0.91
CA ALA A 146 4.79 3.65 -1.11
C ALA A 146 3.25 3.67 -1.29
N HIS A 147 2.65 4.83 -1.11
CA HIS A 147 1.20 4.97 -1.19
C HIS A 147 0.83 6.25 -1.97
N VAL A 148 0.24 6.06 -3.13
CA VAL A 148 -0.41 7.12 -3.90
C VAL A 148 -1.87 7.13 -3.46
N ALA A 149 -2.25 8.15 -2.67
CA ALA A 149 -3.57 8.25 -2.02
C ALA A 149 -4.70 8.59 -3.01
N PRO A 150 -5.96 8.56 -2.57
CA PRO A 150 -7.09 8.85 -3.46
C PRO A 150 -6.94 10.13 -4.27
N ASN A 151 -7.18 10.02 -5.59
CA ASN A 151 -7.08 11.11 -6.58
C ASN A 151 -5.71 11.81 -6.66
N ALA A 152 -4.66 11.25 -6.09
CA ALA A 152 -3.32 11.81 -6.26
C ALA A 152 -2.78 11.48 -7.65
N THR A 153 -1.96 12.38 -8.21
CA THR A 153 -1.46 12.28 -9.59
C THR A 153 0.07 12.33 -9.64
N MET A 154 0.65 11.40 -10.36
CA MET A 154 2.06 11.37 -10.68
C MET A 154 2.28 11.61 -12.18
N GLY A 155 2.90 12.74 -12.52
CA GLY A 155 3.23 13.11 -13.90
C GLY A 155 4.31 12.20 -14.50
N GLY A 156 4.37 12.16 -15.83
CA GLY A 156 5.26 11.25 -16.56
C GLY A 156 6.72 11.31 -16.12
N ALA A 157 7.38 10.14 -16.05
CA ALA A 157 8.76 9.97 -15.63
C ALA A 157 9.10 10.53 -14.23
N SER A 158 8.08 10.78 -13.39
CA SER A 158 8.29 11.14 -11.99
C SER A 158 8.56 9.91 -11.11
N SER A 159 9.00 10.12 -9.87
CA SER A 159 9.20 9.00 -8.94
C SER A 159 8.76 9.32 -7.52
N LEU A 160 8.29 8.27 -6.80
CA LEU A 160 7.96 8.28 -5.40
C LEU A 160 8.79 7.20 -4.70
N GLY A 161 9.64 7.59 -3.75
CA GLY A 161 10.55 6.68 -3.04
C GLY A 161 9.84 5.71 -2.10
N ASP A 162 10.60 4.75 -1.57
CA ASP A 162 10.09 3.70 -0.68
C ASP A 162 9.41 4.27 0.55
N CYS A 163 8.33 3.64 0.98
CA CYS A 163 7.54 4.04 2.14
C CYS A 163 7.04 5.48 2.12
N SER A 164 7.10 6.17 0.98
CA SER A 164 6.63 7.56 0.85
C SER A 164 5.13 7.62 0.62
N PHE A 165 4.55 8.73 1.01
CA PHE A 165 3.11 8.97 0.95
C PHE A 165 2.80 10.23 0.12
N LEU A 166 2.15 10.04 -1.02
CA LEU A 166 1.55 11.10 -1.80
C LEU A 166 0.09 11.22 -1.36
N ALA A 167 -0.22 12.25 -0.56
CA ALA A 167 -1.52 12.37 0.10
C ALA A 167 -2.65 12.73 -0.88
N LEU A 168 -3.89 12.73 -0.39
CA LEU A 168 -5.11 12.93 -1.18
C LEU A 168 -5.01 14.18 -2.07
N ASN A 169 -5.38 14.04 -3.35
CA ASN A 169 -5.35 15.10 -4.36
C ASN A 169 -3.98 15.79 -4.54
N ALA A 170 -2.88 15.22 -4.02
CA ALA A 170 -1.56 15.78 -4.25
C ALA A 170 -1.05 15.44 -5.66
N THR A 171 -0.24 16.33 -6.23
CA THR A 171 0.30 16.19 -7.57
C THR A 171 1.82 16.28 -7.56
N VAL A 172 2.47 15.36 -8.24
CA VAL A 172 3.91 15.43 -8.57
C VAL A 172 4.04 15.71 -10.06
N LEU A 173 4.72 16.81 -10.44
CA LEU A 173 4.92 17.12 -11.85
C LEU A 173 5.85 16.11 -12.53
N GLN A 174 5.80 16.11 -13.87
CA GLN A 174 6.67 15.27 -14.70
C GLN A 174 8.15 15.44 -14.33
N CYS A 175 8.91 14.34 -14.37
CA CYS A 175 10.34 14.26 -14.07
C CYS A 175 10.73 14.69 -12.65
N VAL A 176 9.79 14.99 -11.76
CA VAL A 176 10.05 15.33 -10.35
C VAL A 176 10.21 14.06 -9.52
N ARG A 177 11.20 14.05 -8.63
CA ARG A 177 11.45 12.94 -7.69
C ARG A 177 11.00 13.32 -6.28
N VAL A 178 10.29 12.42 -5.65
CA VAL A 178 10.01 12.44 -4.21
C VAL A 178 10.83 11.33 -3.57
N GLY A 179 11.68 11.68 -2.61
CA GLY A 179 12.55 10.76 -1.89
C GLY A 179 11.80 9.76 -1.02
N SER A 180 12.53 8.81 -0.41
CA SER A 180 11.99 7.77 0.45
C SER A 180 11.55 8.31 1.81
N HIS A 181 10.57 7.64 2.45
CA HIS A 181 10.03 8.02 3.76
C HIS A 181 9.50 9.45 3.84
N SER A 182 9.14 10.04 2.69
CA SER A 182 8.67 11.42 2.61
C SER A 182 7.16 11.50 2.40
N ILE A 183 6.58 12.60 2.82
CA ILE A 183 5.15 12.86 2.72
C ILE A 183 4.93 14.13 1.90
N VAL A 184 4.20 14.00 0.81
CA VAL A 184 3.62 15.14 0.09
C VAL A 184 2.20 15.33 0.59
N GLY A 185 1.93 16.43 1.26
CA GLY A 185 0.65 16.69 1.92
C GLY A 185 -0.53 16.81 0.96
N ALA A 186 -1.74 16.65 1.49
CA ALA A 186 -2.97 16.69 0.70
C ALA A 186 -3.10 18.01 -0.09
N GLY A 187 -3.50 17.90 -1.37
CA GLY A 187 -3.66 19.01 -2.29
C GLY A 187 -2.36 19.75 -2.66
N ALA A 188 -1.19 19.26 -2.23
CA ALA A 188 0.08 19.88 -2.57
C ALA A 188 0.50 19.61 -4.02
N VAL A 189 1.26 20.54 -4.60
CA VAL A 189 1.82 20.40 -5.95
C VAL A 189 3.35 20.44 -5.87
N ALA A 190 4.00 19.29 -6.03
CA ALA A 190 5.45 19.16 -6.07
C ALA A 190 5.96 19.51 -7.48
N ILE A 191 6.60 20.66 -7.62
CA ILE A 191 7.19 21.16 -8.88
C ILE A 191 8.73 21.06 -8.89
N HIS A 192 9.32 20.66 -7.77
CA HIS A 192 10.76 20.42 -7.59
C HIS A 192 10.97 19.13 -6.83
N ASN A 193 12.17 18.56 -6.94
CA ASN A 193 12.54 17.37 -6.20
C ASN A 193 12.39 17.58 -4.69
N ILE A 194 11.85 16.55 -4.02
CA ILE A 194 11.67 16.49 -2.58
C ILE A 194 12.64 15.43 -2.05
N PRO A 195 13.52 15.77 -1.07
CA PRO A 195 14.47 14.81 -0.52
C PRO A 195 13.80 13.75 0.35
N ASP A 196 14.59 12.79 0.84
CA ASP A 196 14.16 11.76 1.77
C ASP A 196 13.78 12.35 3.13
N ASN A 197 12.91 11.62 3.86
CA ASN A 197 12.59 11.87 5.27
C ASN A 197 12.05 13.27 5.56
N VAL A 198 11.22 13.82 4.68
CA VAL A 198 10.61 15.15 4.89
C VAL A 198 9.10 15.13 4.72
N VAL A 199 8.45 16.15 5.29
CA VAL A 199 7.07 16.51 4.96
C VAL A 199 7.07 17.79 4.15
N ALA A 200 6.50 17.76 2.95
CA ALA A 200 6.32 18.91 2.08
C ALA A 200 4.85 19.13 1.77
N PHE A 201 4.36 20.37 1.82
CA PHE A 201 3.01 20.71 1.44
C PHE A 201 2.87 22.15 0.91
N GLY A 202 1.72 22.43 0.30
CA GLY A 202 1.39 23.72 -0.33
C GLY A 202 1.44 23.68 -1.86
N VAL A 203 1.09 24.82 -2.47
CA VAL A 203 1.11 25.04 -3.93
C VAL A 203 1.92 26.32 -4.19
N PRO A 204 3.17 26.19 -4.63
CA PRO A 204 3.94 24.94 -4.79
C PRO A 204 4.36 24.32 -3.44
N ALA A 205 4.59 23.01 -3.44
CA ALA A 205 5.03 22.28 -2.26
C ALA A 205 6.39 22.79 -1.75
N ARG A 206 6.50 22.96 -0.43
CA ARG A 206 7.73 23.35 0.27
C ARG A 206 7.95 22.43 1.46
N ILE A 207 9.21 22.11 1.74
CA ILE A 207 9.59 21.35 2.93
C ILE A 207 9.14 22.14 4.17
N ARG A 208 8.43 21.46 5.06
CA ARG A 208 7.88 22.03 6.30
C ARG A 208 8.36 21.33 7.56
N ARG A 209 8.82 20.08 7.42
CA ARG A 209 9.29 19.29 8.55
C ARG A 209 10.29 18.25 8.08
N ASP A 210 11.34 18.04 8.87
CA ASP A 210 12.29 16.95 8.77
C ASP A 210 11.80 15.77 9.64
N LEU A 211 11.88 14.56 9.13
CA LEU A 211 11.46 13.32 9.82
C LEU A 211 12.65 12.49 10.32
N THR A 212 13.89 12.88 10.04
CA THR A 212 15.11 12.16 10.42
C THR A 212 15.23 11.94 11.94
N ALA A 213 14.79 12.90 12.74
CA ALA A 213 14.80 12.80 14.20
C ALA A 213 13.89 11.66 14.74
N ARG A 214 12.82 11.29 14.03
CA ARG A 214 11.95 10.17 14.41
C ARG A 214 12.52 8.81 14.04
N ALA A 215 13.29 8.71 12.98
CA ALA A 215 13.95 7.46 12.58
C ALA A 215 14.97 7.03 13.65
N ASN A 216 15.73 7.97 14.20
CA ASN A 216 16.74 7.73 15.24
C ASN A 216 16.09 7.30 16.58
N ALA A 217 14.97 7.88 17.00
CA ALA A 217 14.27 7.53 18.23
C ALA A 217 13.67 6.10 18.19
N ASN A 218 13.24 5.63 17.01
CA ASN A 218 12.72 4.26 16.84
C ASN A 218 13.84 3.20 16.80
N HIS A 219 15.05 3.55 16.37
CA HIS A 219 16.22 2.66 16.42
C HIS A 219 16.74 2.45 17.84
N GLU A 220 16.75 3.49 18.66
CA GLU A 220 17.21 3.38 20.05
C GLU A 220 16.25 2.58 20.96
N SER A 221 14.95 2.58 20.65
CA SER A 221 13.96 1.79 21.42
C SER A 221 13.91 0.30 21.03
N ALA A 222 14.46 -0.09 19.88
CA ALA A 222 14.50 -1.48 19.44
C ALA A 222 15.71 -2.27 19.99
N HIS A 223 16.66 -1.60 20.67
CA HIS A 223 17.87 -2.19 21.27
C HIS A 223 17.89 -2.13 22.81
N ARG A 224 16.75 -1.91 23.45
CA ARG A 224 16.63 -2.00 24.91
C ARG A 224 15.72 -3.14 25.37
#